data_c5dc398859f58f1744ecae14519742f9
#
_entry.id   c5dc398859f58f1744ecae14519742f9
#
_cell.length_a   1.000
_cell.length_b   1.000
_cell.length_c   1.000
_cell.angle_alpha   90.00
_cell.angle_beta   90.00
_cell.angle_gamma   90.00
#
_symmetry.space_group_name_H-M   'P 1'
#
loop_
_entity.id
_entity.type
_entity.pdbx_description
1 polymer ?
#
loop_
_entity_poly.entity_id
_entity_poly.type
_entity_poly.pdbx_seq_one_letter_code
_entity_poly.pdbx_strand_id
1 'polypeptide(L)'
;MSIRIEVSSQDIIDKMGQATIDVINAGITRSAGTISARLGELLVNLIKQGRTYKSLVAGDLRYEFGFENGYAYVDPILETLKTSVEFRFEPFKYYRGKVTGNFSIVFLPEGIQKLLSSPTASYSSNNGDVDWLEWILTKGDAIIIFDHHIVFDLT
;
A
#
# COMPACT_ATOMS: atom_id res chain seq x y z
N MET A 1 -63.07 20.22 -0.39
CA MET A 1 -61.64 20.57 -0.24
C MET A 1 -60.87 19.60 -1.12
N SER A 2 -60.30 20.04 -2.25
CA SER A 2 -59.51 19.18 -3.14
C SER A 2 -58.03 19.43 -2.88
N ILE A 3 -57.31 18.38 -2.54
CA ILE A 3 -55.83 18.43 -2.39
C ILE A 3 -55.23 18.08 -3.75
N ARG A 4 -54.56 19.03 -4.38
CA ARG A 4 -53.81 18.81 -5.62
C ARG A 4 -52.31 18.63 -5.28
N ILE A 5 -51.77 17.44 -5.52
CA ILE A 5 -50.38 17.15 -5.35
C ILE A 5 -49.71 17.36 -6.72
N GLU A 6 -48.88 18.39 -6.86
CA GLU A 6 -48.05 18.61 -8.05
C GLU A 6 -46.64 18.10 -7.73
N VAL A 7 -46.24 17.04 -8.38
CA VAL A 7 -44.85 16.51 -8.32
C VAL A 7 -44.28 16.59 -9.72
N SER A 8 -43.14 17.30 -9.88
CA SER A 8 -42.47 17.36 -11.16
C SER A 8 -41.71 16.07 -11.45
N SER A 9 -41.61 15.68 -12.73
CA SER A 9 -40.80 14.52 -13.12
C SER A 9 -39.34 14.69 -12.70
N GLN A 10 -38.82 15.91 -12.69
CA GLN A 10 -37.46 16.21 -12.26
C GLN A 10 -37.26 15.94 -10.75
N ASP A 11 -38.23 16.31 -9.92
CA ASP A 11 -38.18 16.04 -8.47
C ASP A 11 -38.15 14.53 -8.17
N ILE A 12 -38.89 13.76 -8.97
CA ILE A 12 -38.86 12.30 -8.87
C ILE A 12 -37.48 11.76 -9.22
N ILE A 13 -36.92 12.18 -10.35
CA ILE A 13 -35.59 11.78 -10.82
C ILE A 13 -34.52 12.14 -9.79
N ASP A 14 -34.56 13.36 -9.26
CA ASP A 14 -33.58 13.83 -8.28
C ASP A 14 -33.66 13.07 -6.97
N LYS A 15 -34.87 12.77 -6.48
CA LYS A 15 -35.07 11.93 -5.28
C LYS A 15 -34.60 10.48 -5.49
N MET A 16 -34.88 9.91 -6.65
CA MET A 16 -34.40 8.55 -6.98
C MET A 16 -32.88 8.53 -7.09
N GLY A 17 -32.27 9.53 -7.75
CA GLY A 17 -30.82 9.68 -7.84
C GLY A 17 -30.18 9.77 -6.47
N GLN A 18 -30.70 10.63 -5.59
CA GLN A 18 -30.18 10.76 -4.23
C GLN A 18 -30.30 9.45 -3.44
N ALA A 19 -31.48 8.81 -3.46
CA ALA A 19 -31.69 7.55 -2.77
C ALA A 19 -30.72 6.43 -3.26
N THR A 20 -30.47 6.39 -4.56
CA THR A 20 -29.52 5.44 -5.15
C THR A 20 -28.09 5.70 -4.64
N ILE A 21 -27.66 6.96 -4.63
CA ILE A 21 -26.33 7.33 -4.15
C ILE A 21 -26.19 7.07 -2.66
N ASP A 22 -27.21 7.29 -1.86
CA ASP A 22 -27.18 6.98 -0.42
C ASP A 22 -26.96 5.48 -0.16
N VAL A 23 -27.60 4.61 -0.93
CA VAL A 23 -27.40 3.15 -0.86
C VAL A 23 -25.96 2.78 -1.26
N ILE A 24 -25.45 3.37 -2.33
CA ILE A 24 -24.06 3.14 -2.80
C ILE A 24 -23.07 3.59 -1.72
N ASN A 25 -23.23 4.80 -1.18
CA ASN A 25 -22.37 5.34 -0.13
C ASN A 25 -22.35 4.43 1.10
N ALA A 26 -23.52 4.00 1.55
CA ALA A 26 -23.63 3.07 2.69
C ALA A 26 -22.94 1.74 2.41
N GLY A 27 -23.05 1.21 1.20
CA GLY A 27 -22.39 -0.02 0.76
C GLY A 27 -20.87 0.12 0.77
N ILE A 28 -20.33 1.20 0.17
CA ILE A 28 -18.87 1.45 0.11
C ILE A 28 -18.31 1.67 1.52
N THR A 29 -18.97 2.52 2.33
CA THR A 29 -18.54 2.78 3.71
C THR A 29 -18.46 1.50 4.55
N ARG A 30 -19.46 0.63 4.41
CA ARG A 30 -19.48 -0.67 5.11
C ARG A 30 -18.34 -1.59 4.66
N SER A 31 -17.96 -1.51 3.41
CA SER A 31 -16.95 -2.38 2.79
C SER A 31 -15.54 -1.79 2.85
N ALA A 32 -15.34 -0.56 3.30
CA ALA A 32 -14.06 0.15 3.24
C ALA A 32 -12.91 -0.64 3.89
N GLY A 33 -13.12 -1.22 5.07
CA GLY A 33 -12.13 -2.04 5.74
C GLY A 33 -11.76 -3.31 4.95
N THR A 34 -12.75 -3.97 4.34
CA THR A 34 -12.50 -5.14 3.49
C THR A 34 -11.73 -4.76 2.22
N ILE A 35 -12.05 -3.60 1.64
CA ILE A 35 -11.34 -3.07 0.46
C ILE A 35 -9.88 -2.79 0.84
N SER A 36 -9.62 -2.11 1.97
CA SER A 36 -8.26 -1.84 2.45
C SER A 36 -7.45 -3.12 2.64
N ALA A 37 -8.02 -4.13 3.29
CA ALA A 37 -7.36 -5.42 3.50
C ALA A 37 -6.99 -6.11 2.17
N ARG A 38 -7.92 -6.13 1.21
CA ARG A 38 -7.66 -6.71 -0.12
C ARG A 38 -6.63 -5.93 -0.92
N LEU A 39 -6.62 -4.61 -0.82
CA LEU A 39 -5.60 -3.77 -1.45
C LEU A 39 -4.21 -4.05 -0.86
N GLY A 40 -4.09 -4.22 0.45
CA GLY A 40 -2.85 -4.63 1.10
C GLY A 40 -2.35 -6.00 0.61
N GLU A 41 -3.25 -6.98 0.48
CA GLU A 41 -2.90 -8.31 -0.08
C GLU A 41 -2.43 -8.22 -1.53
N LEU A 42 -3.13 -7.46 -2.37
CA LEU A 42 -2.74 -7.25 -3.77
C LEU A 42 -1.37 -6.60 -3.87
N LEU A 43 -1.11 -5.57 -3.06
CA LEU A 43 0.18 -4.89 -3.03
C LEU A 43 1.32 -5.85 -2.68
N VAL A 44 1.16 -6.64 -1.60
CA VAL A 44 2.16 -7.63 -1.19
C VAL A 44 2.40 -8.65 -2.30
N ASN A 45 1.35 -9.14 -2.94
CA ASN A 45 1.47 -10.08 -4.05
C ASN A 45 2.22 -9.49 -5.26
N LEU A 46 1.96 -8.21 -5.59
CA LEU A 46 2.68 -7.51 -6.65
C LEU A 46 4.17 -7.35 -6.31
N ILE A 47 4.49 -6.97 -5.07
CA ILE A 47 5.88 -6.84 -4.61
C ILE A 47 6.59 -8.20 -4.69
N LYS A 48 5.96 -9.28 -4.24
CA LYS A 48 6.53 -10.65 -4.27
C LYS A 48 6.81 -11.14 -5.71
N GLN A 49 6.12 -10.64 -6.70
CA GLN A 49 6.41 -10.94 -8.11
C GLN A 49 7.60 -10.14 -8.67
N GLY A 50 7.94 -9.03 -8.03
CA GLY A 50 9.00 -8.11 -8.45
C GLY A 50 10.40 -8.73 -8.38
N ARG A 51 11.30 -8.23 -9.22
CA ARG A 51 12.72 -8.66 -9.25
C ARG A 51 13.43 -8.35 -7.94
N THR A 52 13.20 -7.16 -7.38
CA THR A 52 13.82 -6.71 -6.13
C THR A 52 13.50 -7.66 -4.98
N TYR A 53 12.21 -8.03 -4.80
CA TYR A 53 11.85 -9.00 -3.77
C TYR A 53 12.58 -10.34 -3.96
N LYS A 54 12.56 -10.89 -5.18
CA LYS A 54 13.23 -12.17 -5.49
C LYS A 54 14.72 -12.11 -5.23
N SER A 55 15.36 -10.98 -5.55
CA SER A 55 16.78 -10.75 -5.29
C SER A 55 17.09 -10.62 -3.80
N LEU A 56 16.23 -9.96 -3.02
CA LEU A 56 16.36 -9.84 -1.57
C LEU A 56 16.19 -11.15 -0.81
N VAL A 57 15.28 -12.03 -1.26
CA VAL A 57 14.99 -13.26 -0.53
C VAL A 57 15.88 -14.44 -0.93
N ALA A 58 16.33 -14.50 -2.19
CA ALA A 58 17.06 -15.66 -2.72
C ALA A 58 18.08 -15.33 -3.83
N GLY A 59 18.30 -14.03 -4.17
CA GLY A 59 19.22 -13.61 -5.22
C GLY A 59 20.38 -12.76 -4.70
N ASP A 60 20.94 -11.94 -5.59
CA ASP A 60 22.20 -11.21 -5.36
C ASP A 60 22.09 -10.21 -4.21
N LEU A 61 20.99 -9.43 -4.11
CA LEU A 61 20.80 -8.47 -3.03
C LEU A 61 20.81 -9.12 -1.65
N ARG A 62 20.36 -10.38 -1.53
CA ARG A 62 20.47 -11.14 -0.28
C ARG A 62 21.92 -11.25 0.19
N TYR A 63 22.83 -11.55 -0.73
CA TYR A 63 24.25 -11.70 -0.42
C TYR A 63 24.92 -10.33 -0.19
N GLU A 64 24.56 -9.33 -0.97
CA GLU A 64 25.09 -7.96 -0.83
C GLU A 64 24.74 -7.36 0.54
N PHE A 65 23.51 -7.60 1.04
CA PHE A 65 23.11 -7.18 2.38
C PHE A 65 23.57 -8.16 3.49
N GLY A 66 24.13 -9.30 3.15
CA GLY A 66 24.60 -10.30 4.12
C GLY A 66 23.49 -11.09 4.79
N PHE A 67 22.27 -11.16 4.22
CA PHE A 67 21.18 -11.92 4.83
C PHE A 67 21.44 -13.42 4.76
N GLU A 68 21.48 -14.09 5.92
CA GLU A 68 21.49 -15.55 5.97
C GLU A 68 20.18 -16.13 5.44
N ASN A 69 19.05 -15.48 5.79
CA ASN A 69 17.72 -15.83 5.33
C ASN A 69 16.94 -14.55 4.94
N GLY A 70 16.88 -14.25 3.64
CA GLY A 70 16.20 -13.06 3.14
C GLY A 70 14.71 -12.99 3.50
N TYR A 71 14.02 -14.14 3.58
CA TYR A 71 12.61 -14.16 3.98
C TYR A 71 12.40 -13.66 5.41
N ALA A 72 13.33 -13.96 6.32
CA ALA A 72 13.24 -13.53 7.72
C ALA A 72 13.30 -12.00 7.87
N TYR A 73 13.97 -11.32 6.93
CA TYR A 73 14.06 -9.85 6.92
C TYR A 73 12.92 -9.19 6.13
N VAL A 74 12.56 -9.75 4.99
CA VAL A 74 11.65 -9.09 4.04
C VAL A 74 10.18 -9.36 4.36
N ASP A 75 9.81 -10.57 4.75
CA ASP A 75 8.39 -10.91 4.96
C ASP A 75 7.74 -10.13 6.13
N PRO A 76 8.39 -9.85 7.27
CA PRO A 76 7.82 -8.98 8.31
C PRO A 76 7.57 -7.55 7.83
N ILE A 77 8.43 -7.04 6.95
CA ILE A 77 8.23 -5.73 6.31
C ILE A 77 6.98 -5.74 5.45
N LEU A 78 6.77 -6.80 4.64
CA LEU A 78 5.59 -6.93 3.80
C LEU A 78 4.30 -7.06 4.60
N GLU A 79 4.30 -7.76 5.74
CA GLU A 79 3.13 -7.84 6.62
C GLU A 79 2.79 -6.47 7.24
N THR A 80 3.79 -5.67 7.63
CA THR A 80 3.57 -4.31 8.10
C THR A 80 3.04 -3.42 6.97
N LEU A 81 3.59 -3.54 5.76
CA LEU A 81 3.16 -2.80 4.59
C LEU A 81 1.70 -3.14 4.22
N LYS A 82 1.33 -4.41 4.28
CA LYS A 82 -0.03 -4.90 4.03
C LYS A 82 -1.08 -4.19 4.88
N THR A 83 -0.77 -3.95 6.16
CA THR A 83 -1.67 -3.29 7.10
C THR A 83 -1.58 -1.75 7.07
N SER A 84 -0.65 -1.20 6.30
CA SER A 84 -0.42 0.24 6.20
C SER A 84 -1.16 0.90 5.03
N VAL A 85 -1.93 0.12 4.28
CA VAL A 85 -2.74 0.61 3.16
C VAL A 85 -4.16 0.90 3.62
N GLU A 86 -4.64 2.09 3.34
CA GLU A 86 -6.00 2.52 3.65
C GLU A 86 -6.74 2.97 2.38
N PHE A 87 -7.96 2.46 2.22
CA PHE A 87 -8.92 2.98 1.26
C PHE A 87 -9.73 4.10 1.91
N ARG A 88 -9.60 5.31 1.38
CA ARG A 88 -10.39 6.48 1.80
C ARG A 88 -11.44 6.79 0.79
N PHE A 89 -12.66 6.98 1.28
CA PHE A 89 -13.82 7.26 0.47
C PHE A 89 -14.48 8.55 0.92
N GLU A 90 -14.63 9.50 -0.01
CA GLU A 90 -15.47 10.69 0.15
C GLU A 90 -16.83 10.38 -0.44
N PRO A 91 -17.92 10.41 0.38
CA PRO A 91 -19.24 10.03 -0.09
C PRO A 91 -19.67 10.77 -1.36
N PHE A 92 -20.23 10.02 -2.28
CA PHE A 92 -20.81 10.59 -3.48
C PHE A 92 -21.97 11.49 -3.15
N LYS A 93 -22.07 12.60 -3.88
CA LYS A 93 -23.17 13.56 -3.81
C LYS A 93 -23.86 13.59 -5.17
N TYR A 94 -25.19 13.55 -5.13
CA TYR A 94 -26.00 13.71 -6.33
C TYR A 94 -26.59 15.11 -6.36
N TYR A 95 -26.46 15.80 -7.49
CA TYR A 95 -27.07 17.08 -7.71
C TYR A 95 -27.40 17.28 -9.20
N ARG A 96 -28.67 17.44 -9.53
CA ARG A 96 -29.16 17.73 -10.89
C ARG A 96 -28.57 16.82 -11.97
N GLY A 97 -28.63 15.51 -11.77
CA GLY A 97 -28.11 14.53 -12.72
C GLY A 97 -26.59 14.34 -12.72
N LYS A 98 -25.86 15.01 -11.82
CA LYS A 98 -24.41 14.88 -11.66
C LYS A 98 -24.08 14.18 -10.36
N VAL A 99 -23.12 13.27 -10.43
CA VAL A 99 -22.53 12.60 -9.26
C VAL A 99 -21.12 13.14 -9.07
N THR A 100 -20.82 13.56 -7.86
CA THR A 100 -19.47 14.00 -7.45
C THR A 100 -19.06 13.26 -6.19
N GLY A 101 -17.82 12.89 -6.08
CA GLY A 101 -17.23 12.18 -4.95
C GLY A 101 -15.84 11.70 -5.34
N ASN A 102 -15.14 11.13 -4.39
CA ASN A 102 -13.77 10.67 -4.61
C ASN A 102 -13.47 9.43 -3.80
N PHE A 103 -12.48 8.67 -4.24
CA PHE A 103 -11.81 7.68 -3.43
C PHE A 103 -10.30 7.79 -3.64
N SER A 104 -9.55 7.43 -2.63
CA SER A 104 -8.10 7.40 -2.69
C SER A 104 -7.55 6.18 -1.95
N ILE A 105 -6.38 5.76 -2.36
CA ILE A 105 -5.60 4.73 -1.67
C ILE A 105 -4.39 5.45 -1.09
N VAL A 106 -4.21 5.35 0.20
CA VAL A 106 -3.12 6.03 0.90
C VAL A 106 -2.30 5.05 1.72
N PHE A 107 -1.01 5.34 1.85
CA PHE A 107 -0.17 4.71 2.85
C PHE A 107 -0.24 5.53 4.13
N LEU A 108 -0.48 4.86 5.25
CA LEU A 108 -0.52 5.51 6.55
C LEU A 108 0.90 5.92 6.97
N PRO A 109 1.13 7.19 7.35
CA PRO A 109 2.46 7.65 7.80
C PRO A 109 3.02 6.82 8.95
N GLU A 110 2.16 6.42 9.89
CA GLU A 110 2.52 5.55 11.02
C GLU A 110 2.99 4.17 10.53
N GLY A 111 2.44 3.69 9.41
CA GLY A 111 2.86 2.44 8.78
C GLY A 111 4.29 2.55 8.23
N ILE A 112 4.62 3.66 7.56
CA ILE A 112 5.97 3.90 7.04
C ILE A 112 6.97 4.01 8.21
N GLN A 113 6.63 4.73 9.27
CA GLN A 113 7.48 4.82 10.47
C GLN A 113 7.72 3.44 11.10
N LYS A 114 6.68 2.60 11.21
CA LYS A 114 6.81 1.23 11.71
C LYS A 114 7.69 0.37 10.81
N LEU A 115 7.62 0.54 9.50
CA LEU A 115 8.49 -0.15 8.55
C LEU A 115 9.95 0.19 8.80
N LEU A 116 10.29 1.47 8.85
CA LEU A 116 11.67 1.94 9.03
C LEU A 116 12.22 1.63 10.42
N SER A 117 11.38 1.61 11.47
CA SER A 117 11.77 1.27 12.82
C SER A 117 11.71 -0.23 13.14
N SER A 118 11.37 -1.07 12.17
CA SER A 118 11.35 -2.53 12.35
C SER A 118 12.76 -3.05 12.61
N PRO A 119 12.96 -3.98 13.56
CA PRO A 119 14.25 -4.64 13.75
C PRO A 119 14.76 -5.35 12.49
N THR A 120 13.86 -5.72 11.58
CA THR A 120 14.20 -6.36 10.31
C THR A 120 14.49 -5.36 9.18
N ALA A 121 14.30 -4.05 9.40
CA ALA A 121 14.62 -3.00 8.44
C ALA A 121 16.12 -2.68 8.39
N SER A 122 16.88 -3.09 9.41
CA SER A 122 18.33 -3.00 9.47
C SER A 122 18.95 -4.39 9.63
N TYR A 123 20.19 -4.51 9.22
CA TYR A 123 21.02 -5.70 9.40
C TYR A 123 22.29 -5.32 10.12
N SER A 124 22.56 -5.97 11.24
CA SER A 124 23.80 -5.78 12.02
C SER A 124 24.81 -6.82 11.61
N SER A 125 25.98 -6.36 11.14
CA SER A 125 27.12 -7.20 10.83
C SER A 125 28.34 -6.82 11.68
N ASN A 126 29.40 -7.63 11.62
CA ASN A 126 30.66 -7.30 12.30
C ASN A 126 31.29 -5.98 11.79
N ASN A 127 30.86 -5.50 10.63
CA ASN A 127 31.37 -4.28 9.97
C ASN A 127 30.47 -3.06 10.18
N GLY A 128 29.38 -3.19 10.95
CA GLY A 128 28.42 -2.12 11.25
C GLY A 128 26.99 -2.48 10.90
N ASP A 129 26.08 -1.56 11.23
CA ASP A 129 24.66 -1.68 10.95
C ASP A 129 24.34 -1.11 9.57
N VAL A 130 23.49 -1.80 8.84
CA VAL A 130 23.03 -1.41 7.49
C VAL A 130 21.51 -1.26 7.52
N ASP A 131 21.03 -0.05 7.33
CA ASP A 131 19.60 0.26 7.20
C ASP A 131 19.16 -0.03 5.76
N TRP A 132 19.10 -1.32 5.43
CA TRP A 132 18.87 -1.80 4.07
C TRP A 132 17.53 -1.35 3.49
N LEU A 133 16.48 -1.26 4.33
CA LEU A 133 15.16 -0.85 3.86
C LEU A 133 15.15 0.63 3.49
N GLU A 134 15.73 1.50 4.34
CA GLU A 134 15.88 2.92 4.03
C GLU A 134 16.72 3.12 2.77
N TRP A 135 17.79 2.35 2.64
CA TRP A 135 18.63 2.38 1.45
C TRP A 135 17.83 2.10 0.18
N ILE A 136 17.09 0.97 0.13
CA ILE A 136 16.30 0.61 -1.05
C ILE A 136 15.24 1.66 -1.38
N LEU A 137 14.59 2.23 -0.37
CA LEU A 137 13.55 3.24 -0.56
C LEU A 137 14.11 4.60 -1.02
N THR A 138 15.34 4.93 -0.65
CA THR A 138 15.93 6.26 -0.94
C THR A 138 16.93 6.26 -2.08
N LYS A 139 17.69 5.17 -2.24
CA LYS A 139 18.77 5.04 -3.24
C LYS A 139 18.39 4.11 -4.39
N GLY A 140 17.32 3.32 -4.23
CA GLY A 140 16.90 2.36 -5.23
C GLY A 140 17.90 1.22 -5.42
N ASP A 141 18.21 0.92 -6.67
CA ASP A 141 19.16 -0.11 -7.09
C ASP A 141 20.60 0.40 -7.23
N ALA A 142 20.92 1.55 -6.63
CA ALA A 142 22.31 2.03 -6.58
C ALA A 142 23.18 0.99 -5.87
N ILE A 143 24.26 0.60 -6.53
CA ILE A 143 25.19 -0.42 -6.04
C ILE A 143 25.76 0.02 -4.69
N ILE A 144 25.55 -0.81 -3.65
CA ILE A 144 26.18 -0.61 -2.35
C ILE A 144 27.61 -1.14 -2.47
N ILE A 145 28.57 -0.25 -2.68
CA ILE A 145 29.99 -0.61 -2.58
C ILE A 145 30.37 -0.45 -1.10
N PHE A 146 30.14 -1.51 -0.31
CA PHE A 146 30.90 -1.68 0.90
C PHE A 146 32.32 -2.11 0.48
N ASP A 147 33.32 -1.73 1.28
CA ASP A 147 34.75 -2.06 1.10
C ASP A 147 34.95 -3.58 0.95
N HIS A 148 34.54 -4.11 -0.19
CA HIS A 148 34.83 -5.47 -0.59
C HIS A 148 36.18 -5.44 -1.26
N HIS A 149 37.20 -5.86 -0.54
CA HIS A 149 38.44 -6.31 -1.16
C HIS A 149 38.08 -7.54 -2.02
N ILE A 150 37.91 -7.31 -3.32
CA ILE A 150 37.85 -8.42 -4.27
C ILE A 150 39.25 -8.99 -4.34
N VAL A 151 39.50 -10.09 -3.63
CA VAL A 151 40.72 -10.87 -3.80
C VAL A 151 40.52 -11.69 -5.08
N PHE A 152 41.13 -11.22 -6.17
CA PHE A 152 41.29 -12.05 -7.35
C PHE A 152 42.40 -13.07 -7.05
N ASP A 153 42.02 -14.30 -6.79
CA ASP A 153 42.98 -15.42 -6.72
C ASP A 153 43.32 -15.78 -8.17
N LEU A 154 44.46 -15.26 -8.61
CA LEU A 154 45.07 -15.59 -9.92
C LEU A 154 45.92 -16.85 -9.75
N THR A 155 45.29 -18.03 -9.86
CA THR A 155 45.99 -19.30 -10.12
C THR A 155 45.90 -19.68 -11.59
#